data_9723329010324b4dd8f602de5356059c
#
_entry.id   9723329010324b4dd8f602de5356059c
#
_cell.length_a   1.000
_cell.length_b   1.000
_cell.length_c   1.000
_cell.angle_alpha   90.00
_cell.angle_beta   90.00
_cell.angle_gamma   90.00
#
_symmetry.space_group_name_H-M   'P 1'
#
loop_
_entity.id
_entity.type
_entity.pdbx_description
1 polymer ?
#
loop_
_entity_poly.entity_id
_entity_poly.type
_entity_poly.pdbx_seq_one_letter_code
_entity_poly.pdbx_strand_id
1 'polypeptide(L)'
;MSKSRVCYCFFIFLISFSFNVYAESSFIDALTGGKIDFGIRLRYESVEDDSKASGNRDADALTNRTTLGYKTGSFHNVFAHIEFENVTDILDDTQYNDGENGLTALPVIADSRGTEINQAYLGLKFIDKTTIKIGRQALTPRKAPFHRFLGTVLWRQNWQTQDAVIVTNTSFKDTEIMVGYIWKNNTIFGTDRDMEAPIF
;
A
#
# COMPACT_ATOMS: atom_id res chain seq x y z
N MET A 1 21.09 -12.19 -47.01
CA MET A 1 20.81 -12.65 -45.63
C MET A 1 19.48 -12.07 -45.18
N SER A 2 18.42 -12.85 -45.26
CA SER A 2 17.04 -12.44 -44.93
C SER A 2 16.82 -12.58 -43.43
N LYS A 3 16.46 -11.47 -42.72
CA LYS A 3 16.07 -11.52 -41.34
C LYS A 3 14.58 -11.84 -41.24
N SER A 4 14.29 -13.07 -40.87
CA SER A 4 12.93 -13.51 -40.49
C SER A 4 12.47 -12.80 -39.25
N ARG A 5 11.36 -12.02 -39.33
CA ARG A 5 10.67 -11.45 -38.17
C ARG A 5 9.63 -12.47 -37.67
N VAL A 6 9.86 -13.02 -36.52
CA VAL A 6 8.90 -13.90 -35.84
C VAL A 6 7.86 -12.97 -35.15
N CYS A 7 6.63 -13.07 -35.66
CA CYS A 7 5.49 -12.37 -35.06
C CYS A 7 4.87 -13.28 -34.01
N TYR A 8 4.97 -12.93 -32.72
CA TYR A 8 4.29 -13.64 -31.64
C TYR A 8 2.85 -13.14 -31.56
N CYS A 9 1.90 -13.94 -32.05
CA CYS A 9 0.48 -13.73 -31.76
C CYS A 9 0.18 -14.24 -30.35
N PHE A 10 -0.09 -13.32 -29.43
CA PHE A 10 -0.63 -13.65 -28.12
C PHE A 10 -2.13 -13.98 -28.28
N PHE A 11 -2.48 -15.25 -28.19
CA PHE A 11 -3.87 -15.68 -28.07
C PHE A 11 -4.34 -15.50 -26.63
N ILE A 12 -5.14 -14.45 -26.37
CA ILE A 12 -5.86 -14.31 -25.11
C ILE A 12 -7.03 -15.30 -25.14
N PHE A 13 -6.93 -16.37 -24.38
CA PHE A 13 -8.01 -17.33 -24.19
C PHE A 13 -9.01 -16.75 -23.19
N LEU A 14 -10.08 -16.12 -23.68
CA LEU A 14 -11.22 -15.69 -22.87
C LEU A 14 -12.02 -16.95 -22.49
N ILE A 15 -11.81 -17.45 -21.27
CA ILE A 15 -12.65 -18.49 -20.67
C ILE A 15 -13.92 -17.81 -20.19
N SER A 16 -15.01 -17.94 -20.94
CA SER A 16 -16.35 -17.52 -20.52
C SER A 16 -16.90 -18.54 -19.55
N PHE A 17 -16.90 -18.25 -18.25
CA PHE A 17 -17.63 -19.02 -17.26
C PHE A 17 -19.08 -18.56 -17.24
N SER A 18 -20.01 -19.46 -17.65
CA SER A 18 -21.45 -19.26 -17.47
C SER A 18 -21.80 -19.61 -16.03
N PHE A 19 -22.03 -18.61 -15.18
CA PHE A 19 -22.49 -18.79 -13.81
C PHE A 19 -24.02 -18.96 -13.78
N ASN A 20 -24.53 -19.87 -12.93
CA ASN A 20 -25.96 -19.99 -12.68
C ASN A 20 -26.49 -18.72 -12.00
N VAL A 21 -27.70 -18.28 -12.36
CA VAL A 21 -28.38 -17.04 -11.91
C VAL A 21 -28.40 -16.86 -10.39
N TYR A 22 -28.42 -17.94 -9.62
CA TYR A 22 -28.40 -17.89 -8.14
C TYR A 22 -26.99 -17.56 -7.54
N ALA A 23 -25.92 -17.90 -8.26
CA ALA A 23 -24.57 -17.55 -7.83
C ALA A 23 -24.25 -16.09 -8.15
N GLU A 24 -24.84 -15.54 -9.19
CA GLU A 24 -24.63 -14.19 -9.69
C GLU A 24 -25.18 -13.14 -8.72
N SER A 25 -26.37 -13.34 -8.14
CA SER A 25 -26.94 -12.40 -7.17
C SER A 25 -26.09 -12.29 -5.89
N SER A 26 -25.57 -13.36 -5.36
CA SER A 26 -24.74 -13.33 -4.16
C SER A 26 -23.33 -12.77 -4.42
N PHE A 27 -22.79 -12.91 -5.61
CA PHE A 27 -21.54 -12.26 -6.00
C PHE A 27 -21.73 -10.74 -6.15
N ILE A 28 -22.82 -10.32 -6.79
CA ILE A 28 -23.17 -8.90 -6.93
C ILE A 28 -23.42 -8.28 -5.55
N ASP A 29 -24.13 -8.99 -4.66
CA ASP A 29 -24.35 -8.52 -3.29
C ASP A 29 -23.02 -8.33 -2.53
N ALA A 30 -22.06 -9.22 -2.71
CA ALA A 30 -20.73 -9.07 -2.13
C ALA A 30 -19.97 -7.88 -2.73
N LEU A 31 -20.10 -7.64 -4.04
CA LEU A 31 -19.49 -6.48 -4.68
C LEU A 31 -20.16 -5.16 -4.27
N THR A 32 -21.48 -5.12 -4.12
CA THR A 32 -22.20 -3.87 -3.84
C THR A 32 -22.37 -3.60 -2.34
N GLY A 33 -22.36 -4.66 -1.51
CA GLY A 33 -22.48 -4.59 -0.05
C GLY A 33 -21.16 -4.32 0.67
N GLY A 34 -20.14 -3.85 -0.03
CA GLY A 34 -18.83 -3.55 0.53
C GLY A 34 -18.81 -2.26 1.36
N LYS A 35 -17.61 -1.91 1.84
CA LYS A 35 -17.36 -0.70 2.63
C LYS A 35 -16.40 0.22 1.89
N ILE A 36 -16.76 1.49 1.83
CA ILE A 36 -15.89 2.56 1.36
C ILE A 36 -15.18 3.15 2.57
N ASP A 37 -13.86 3.34 2.44
CA ASP A 37 -13.04 4.12 3.36
C ASP A 37 -12.54 5.37 2.63
N PHE A 38 -12.73 6.53 3.26
CA PHE A 38 -12.23 7.80 2.75
C PHE A 38 -11.52 8.54 3.87
N GLY A 39 -10.32 9.05 3.58
CA GLY A 39 -9.53 9.80 4.53
C GLY A 39 -8.83 11.00 3.90
N ILE A 40 -8.72 12.07 4.69
CA ILE A 40 -7.89 13.24 4.38
C ILE A 40 -7.01 13.52 5.58
N ARG A 41 -5.73 13.78 5.35
CA ARG A 41 -4.78 14.19 6.38
C ARG A 41 -3.92 15.34 5.91
N LEU A 42 -4.09 16.49 6.55
CA LEU A 42 -3.19 17.62 6.43
C LEU A 42 -2.03 17.46 7.43
N ARG A 43 -0.83 17.78 6.97
CA ARG A 43 0.37 17.73 7.80
C ARG A 43 1.28 18.91 7.49
N TYR A 44 1.67 19.62 8.55
CA TYR A 44 2.77 20.58 8.50
C TYR A 44 3.98 19.99 9.22
N GLU A 45 5.15 20.09 8.63
CA GLU A 45 6.43 19.74 9.23
C GLU A 45 7.45 20.81 8.90
N SER A 46 8.20 21.24 9.91
CA SER A 46 9.33 22.14 9.79
C SER A 46 10.57 21.44 10.31
N VAL A 47 11.66 21.53 9.59
CA VAL A 47 12.97 20.98 9.95
C VAL A 47 13.99 22.08 9.92
N GLU A 48 14.60 22.35 11.08
CA GLU A 48 15.76 23.23 11.21
C GLU A 48 17.03 22.37 11.17
N ASP A 49 17.95 22.67 10.25
CA ASP A 49 19.21 21.93 10.08
C ASP A 49 20.41 22.85 10.14
N ASP A 50 20.99 22.95 11.33
CA ASP A 50 22.21 23.71 11.63
C ASP A 50 23.49 22.99 11.17
N SER A 51 23.38 21.88 10.44
CA SER A 51 24.55 21.15 9.99
C SER A 51 25.32 21.93 8.93
N LYS A 52 26.66 21.87 9.00
CA LYS A 52 27.52 22.48 7.98
C LYS A 52 27.33 21.87 6.59
N ALA A 53 26.80 20.66 6.51
CA ALA A 53 26.58 19.95 5.25
C ALA A 53 25.37 20.52 4.49
N SER A 54 24.33 20.95 5.18
CA SER A 54 23.16 21.60 4.58
C SER A 54 23.32 23.11 4.37
N GLY A 55 24.41 23.71 4.93
CA GLY A 55 24.64 25.16 4.88
C GLY A 55 23.63 25.94 5.73
N ASN A 56 23.17 25.37 6.83
CA ASN A 56 22.15 25.94 7.74
C ASN A 56 20.85 26.26 6.98
N ARG A 57 20.25 25.29 6.37
CA ARG A 57 18.99 25.44 5.63
C ARG A 57 17.83 24.80 6.39
N ASP A 58 16.74 25.50 6.39
CA ASP A 58 15.49 25.01 6.94
C ASP A 58 14.63 24.40 5.84
N ALA A 59 13.70 23.55 6.21
CA ALA A 59 12.72 22.97 5.32
C ALA A 59 11.33 23.02 5.95
N ASP A 60 10.35 23.41 5.14
CA ASP A 60 8.95 23.47 5.51
C ASP A 60 8.11 22.70 4.49
N ALA A 61 7.19 21.90 4.99
CA ALA A 61 6.24 21.15 4.18
C ALA A 61 4.83 21.28 4.73
N LEU A 62 3.89 21.66 3.88
CA LEU A 62 2.46 21.52 4.13
C LEU A 62 1.89 20.57 3.10
N THR A 63 1.64 19.34 3.49
CA THR A 63 1.20 18.25 2.61
C THR A 63 -0.20 17.79 2.94
N ASN A 64 -0.90 17.30 1.93
CA ASN A 64 -2.19 16.64 2.05
C ASN A 64 -2.08 15.21 1.57
N ARG A 65 -2.58 14.26 2.36
CA ARG A 65 -2.81 12.88 1.97
C ARG A 65 -4.30 12.63 1.85
N THR A 66 -4.73 12.15 0.70
CA THR A 66 -6.10 11.69 0.47
C THR A 66 -6.09 10.19 0.20
N THR A 67 -6.95 9.44 0.84
CA THR A 67 -7.13 8.01 0.60
C THR A 67 -8.57 7.70 0.21
N LEU A 68 -8.72 6.74 -0.70
CA LEU A 68 -10.01 6.17 -1.09
C LEU A 68 -9.86 4.66 -1.20
N GLY A 69 -10.51 3.96 -0.29
CA GLY A 69 -10.51 2.50 -0.21
C GLY A 69 -11.89 1.90 -0.46
N TYR A 70 -11.89 0.69 -0.99
CA TYR A 70 -13.08 -0.13 -1.09
C TYR A 70 -12.75 -1.58 -0.70
N LYS A 71 -13.51 -2.10 0.27
CA LYS A 71 -13.45 -3.50 0.69
C LYS A 71 -14.76 -4.17 0.39
N THR A 72 -14.77 -5.20 -0.44
CA THR A 72 -15.97 -5.96 -0.79
C THR A 72 -16.56 -6.68 0.42
N GLY A 73 -17.81 -7.05 0.34
CA GLY A 73 -18.36 -8.15 1.12
C GLY A 73 -17.66 -9.47 0.81
N SER A 74 -18.04 -10.54 1.49
CA SER A 74 -17.48 -11.88 1.30
C SER A 74 -18.38 -12.72 0.39
N PHE A 75 -17.79 -13.29 -0.67
CA PHE A 75 -18.41 -14.28 -1.55
C PHE A 75 -17.63 -15.59 -1.42
N HIS A 76 -18.28 -16.67 -1.01
CA HIS A 76 -17.62 -17.96 -0.76
C HIS A 76 -16.36 -17.84 0.10
N ASN A 77 -16.42 -17.07 1.19
CA ASN A 77 -15.28 -16.80 2.09
C ASN A 77 -14.11 -16.04 1.47
N VAL A 78 -14.29 -15.45 0.28
CA VAL A 78 -13.31 -14.60 -0.39
C VAL A 78 -13.78 -13.15 -0.36
N PHE A 79 -12.90 -12.22 -0.08
CA PHE A 79 -13.15 -10.79 -0.19
C PHE A 79 -11.92 -10.09 -0.82
N ALA A 80 -12.13 -8.91 -1.37
CA ALA A 80 -11.08 -8.08 -1.94
C ALA A 80 -11.04 -6.72 -1.24
N HIS A 81 -9.87 -6.11 -1.25
CA HIS A 81 -9.67 -4.72 -0.82
C HIS A 81 -8.77 -4.03 -1.82
N ILE A 82 -9.14 -2.80 -2.20
CA ILE A 82 -8.29 -1.88 -2.94
C ILE A 82 -8.35 -0.51 -2.26
N GLU A 83 -7.20 0.15 -2.12
CA GLU A 83 -7.09 1.49 -1.57
C GLU A 83 -6.07 2.28 -2.38
N PHE A 84 -6.48 3.44 -2.83
CA PHE A 84 -5.63 4.44 -3.47
C PHE A 84 -5.20 5.48 -2.45
N GLU A 85 -4.01 5.97 -2.61
CA GLU A 85 -3.42 7.05 -1.85
C GLU A 85 -2.92 8.13 -2.80
N ASN A 86 -3.17 9.38 -2.45
CA ASN A 86 -2.61 10.53 -3.16
C ASN A 86 -1.97 11.48 -2.14
N VAL A 87 -0.72 11.84 -2.37
CA VAL A 87 0.01 12.85 -1.60
C VAL A 87 0.31 14.06 -2.48
N THR A 88 -0.03 15.23 -2.00
CA THR A 88 0.18 16.51 -2.69
C THR A 88 0.73 17.56 -1.75
N ASP A 89 1.59 18.45 -2.26
CA ASP A 89 1.91 19.71 -1.60
C ASP A 89 0.73 20.67 -1.73
N ILE A 90 0.51 21.46 -0.67
CA ILE A 90 -0.48 22.53 -0.67
C ILE A 90 0.17 23.88 -0.96
N LEU A 91 1.46 24.03 -0.66
CA LEU A 91 2.23 25.22 -0.97
C LEU A 91 2.87 25.07 -2.36
N ASP A 92 2.78 26.11 -3.18
CA ASP A 92 3.34 26.11 -4.56
C ASP A 92 4.86 26.03 -4.58
N ASP A 93 5.52 26.53 -3.55
CA ASP A 93 6.98 26.49 -3.39
C ASP A 93 7.40 25.31 -2.51
N THR A 94 7.87 24.23 -3.13
CA THR A 94 8.42 23.09 -2.40
C THR A 94 9.75 23.49 -1.75
N GLN A 95 9.75 23.58 -0.43
CA GLN A 95 10.88 24.04 0.39
C GLN A 95 11.53 22.90 1.19
N TYR A 96 11.47 21.68 0.66
CA TYR A 96 12.00 20.50 1.31
C TYR A 96 12.45 19.45 0.28
N ASN A 97 13.34 18.56 0.70
CA ASN A 97 13.71 17.38 -0.07
C ASN A 97 12.73 16.25 0.29
N ASP A 98 11.85 15.87 -0.64
CA ASP A 98 10.91 14.76 -0.43
C ASP A 98 11.53 13.38 -0.65
N GLY A 99 12.79 13.36 -1.12
CA GLY A 99 13.52 12.16 -1.49
C GLY A 99 13.48 11.85 -2.98
N GLU A 100 12.55 12.43 -3.76
CA GLU A 100 12.35 12.18 -5.19
C GLU A 100 12.45 13.47 -6.05
N ASN A 101 12.23 14.63 -5.46
CA ASN A 101 12.17 15.91 -6.18
C ASN A 101 13.55 16.50 -6.58
N GLY A 102 14.64 15.84 -6.21
CA GLY A 102 16.00 16.28 -6.55
C GLY A 102 16.55 17.47 -5.74
N LEU A 103 15.80 17.99 -4.77
CA LEU A 103 16.22 19.11 -3.92
C LEU A 103 17.17 18.67 -2.79
N THR A 104 18.22 17.94 -3.15
CA THR A 104 19.15 17.27 -2.22
C THR A 104 19.91 18.23 -1.30
N ALA A 105 19.89 19.55 -1.57
CA ALA A 105 20.50 20.57 -0.74
C ALA A 105 19.60 21.00 0.43
N LEU A 106 18.34 20.57 0.47
CA LEU A 106 17.38 20.85 1.55
C LEU A 106 17.24 19.67 2.51
N PRO A 107 16.88 19.92 3.77
CA PRO A 107 16.53 18.87 4.72
C PRO A 107 15.43 17.95 4.20
N VAL A 108 15.47 16.67 4.61
CA VAL A 108 14.53 15.66 4.13
C VAL A 108 13.26 15.66 4.96
N ILE A 109 12.13 15.86 4.29
CA ILE A 109 10.79 15.55 4.77
C ILE A 109 10.22 14.51 3.80
N ALA A 110 10.21 13.23 4.20
CA ALA A 110 9.87 12.10 3.33
C ALA A 110 8.36 11.99 3.09
N ASP A 111 7.76 12.98 2.44
CA ASP A 111 6.36 13.05 2.05
C ASP A 111 6.29 13.28 0.53
N SER A 112 6.83 12.33 -0.25
CA SER A 112 6.92 12.39 -1.71
C SER A 112 5.54 12.49 -2.34
N ARG A 113 5.41 13.34 -3.36
CA ARG A 113 4.15 13.53 -4.09
C ARG A 113 3.88 12.35 -5.02
N GLY A 114 2.62 11.98 -5.13
CA GLY A 114 2.24 10.92 -6.05
C GLY A 114 0.85 10.38 -5.80
N THR A 115 0.41 9.52 -6.72
CA THR A 115 -0.83 8.74 -6.57
C THR A 115 -0.48 7.27 -6.75
N GLU A 116 -0.82 6.46 -5.76
CA GLU A 116 -0.41 5.07 -5.70
C GLU A 116 -1.56 4.15 -5.27
N ILE A 117 -1.37 2.86 -5.55
CA ILE A 117 -2.15 1.82 -4.90
C ILE A 117 -1.48 1.53 -3.56
N ASN A 118 -2.08 2.02 -2.47
CA ASN A 118 -1.58 1.81 -1.12
C ASN A 118 -1.86 0.38 -0.64
N GLN A 119 -3.06 -0.15 -0.92
CA GLN A 119 -3.41 -1.53 -0.60
C GLN A 119 -4.17 -2.18 -1.76
N ALA A 120 -3.85 -3.43 -2.08
CA ALA A 120 -4.59 -4.27 -3.04
C ALA A 120 -4.36 -5.73 -2.70
N TYR A 121 -5.34 -6.39 -2.07
CA TYR A 121 -5.22 -7.79 -1.67
C TYR A 121 -6.54 -8.55 -1.75
N LEU A 122 -6.40 -9.88 -1.90
CA LEU A 122 -7.48 -10.83 -1.66
C LEU A 122 -7.37 -11.39 -0.25
N GLY A 123 -8.52 -11.52 0.41
CA GLY A 123 -8.64 -12.15 1.72
C GLY A 123 -9.46 -13.42 1.65
N LEU A 124 -8.99 -14.48 2.29
CA LEU A 124 -9.57 -15.81 2.31
C LEU A 124 -9.88 -16.23 3.76
N LYS A 125 -11.07 -16.80 4.01
CA LYS A 125 -11.55 -17.22 5.34
C LYS A 125 -12.11 -18.65 5.33
N PHE A 126 -11.45 -19.57 4.66
CA PHE A 126 -11.90 -20.95 4.54
C PHE A 126 -11.74 -21.79 5.82
N ILE A 127 -10.85 -21.35 6.72
CA ILE A 127 -10.55 -22.03 7.99
C ILE A 127 -11.08 -21.14 9.13
N ASP A 128 -11.78 -21.74 10.09
CA ASP A 128 -12.30 -21.01 11.24
C ASP A 128 -11.20 -20.22 11.96
N LYS A 129 -11.52 -18.99 12.36
CA LYS A 129 -10.60 -18.05 13.04
C LYS A 129 -9.28 -17.80 12.31
N THR A 130 -9.21 -18.14 11.01
CA THR A 130 -8.02 -17.96 10.18
C THR A 130 -8.35 -17.06 9.00
N THR A 131 -7.53 -16.05 8.78
CA THR A 131 -7.59 -15.18 7.62
C THR A 131 -6.27 -15.24 6.86
N ILE A 132 -6.33 -15.48 5.56
CA ILE A 132 -5.20 -15.40 4.66
C ILE A 132 -5.38 -14.16 3.81
N LYS A 133 -4.36 -13.30 3.71
CA LYS A 133 -4.35 -12.15 2.80
C LYS A 133 -3.19 -12.30 1.82
N ILE A 134 -3.45 -12.04 0.54
CA ILE A 134 -2.47 -12.15 -0.54
C ILE A 134 -2.48 -10.86 -1.34
N GLY A 135 -1.36 -10.16 -1.43
CA GLY A 135 -1.18 -8.90 -2.15
C GLY A 135 -0.63 -7.78 -1.29
N ARG A 136 -0.75 -6.55 -1.79
CA ARG A 136 -0.26 -5.34 -1.12
C ARG A 136 -1.13 -5.00 0.07
N GLN A 137 -0.53 -4.89 1.24
CA GLN A 137 -1.23 -4.67 2.50
C GLN A 137 -0.39 -3.90 3.51
N ALA A 138 -1.05 -3.11 4.34
CA ALA A 138 -0.44 -2.46 5.49
C ALA A 138 -0.27 -3.48 6.62
N LEU A 139 0.98 -3.71 7.04
CA LEU A 139 1.31 -4.62 8.13
C LEU A 139 1.80 -3.81 9.34
N THR A 140 1.04 -3.83 10.42
CA THR A 140 1.40 -3.17 11.67
C THR A 140 1.16 -4.12 12.85
N PRO A 141 1.98 -5.18 12.98
CA PRO A 141 1.78 -6.21 14.01
C PRO A 141 1.99 -5.68 15.43
N ARG A 142 2.68 -4.56 15.57
CA ARG A 142 2.91 -3.89 16.86
C ARG A 142 2.49 -2.43 16.78
N LYS A 143 1.84 -1.94 17.83
CA LYS A 143 1.52 -0.51 17.96
C LYS A 143 2.79 0.32 18.17
N ALA A 144 2.75 1.60 17.79
CA ALA A 144 3.81 2.55 18.11
C ALA A 144 4.13 2.54 19.62
N PRO A 145 5.41 2.68 20.01
CA PRO A 145 6.63 2.87 19.22
C PRO A 145 7.33 1.55 18.80
N PHE A 146 6.70 0.41 18.95
CA PHE A 146 7.33 -0.91 18.82
C PHE A 146 7.35 -1.50 17.39
N HIS A 147 6.98 -0.73 16.39
CA HIS A 147 6.86 -1.17 14.99
C HIS A 147 8.13 -0.94 14.14
N ARG A 148 9.32 -0.89 14.75
CA ARG A 148 10.58 -0.50 14.10
C ARG A 148 11.03 -1.39 12.94
N PHE A 149 10.71 -2.70 13.00
CA PHE A 149 11.21 -3.67 12.01
C PHE A 149 10.18 -3.98 10.92
N LEU A 150 8.90 -3.89 11.26
CA LEU A 150 7.80 -4.10 10.34
C LEU A 150 6.64 -3.19 10.75
N GLY A 151 6.24 -2.30 9.86
CA GLY A 151 5.16 -1.37 10.13
C GLY A 151 4.95 -0.38 8.99
N THR A 152 3.80 0.27 9.03
CA THR A 152 3.31 1.19 8.01
C THR A 152 3.89 2.60 8.08
N VAL A 153 4.70 2.92 9.08
CA VAL A 153 5.27 4.27 9.27
C VAL A 153 4.18 5.34 9.27
N LEU A 154 3.18 5.17 10.12
CA LEU A 154 1.92 5.93 10.14
C LEU A 154 2.07 7.46 10.31
N TRP A 155 3.23 7.94 10.74
CA TRP A 155 3.48 9.39 10.87
C TRP A 155 3.86 10.05 9.54
N ARG A 156 4.24 9.29 8.50
CA ARG A 156 4.50 9.81 7.16
C ARG A 156 3.21 9.90 6.34
N GLN A 157 3.22 10.70 5.29
CA GLN A 157 2.09 10.79 4.38
C GLN A 157 1.98 9.53 3.53
N ASN A 158 3.06 9.10 2.86
CA ASN A 158 3.09 7.80 2.20
C ASN A 158 3.28 6.69 3.23
N TRP A 159 2.43 5.68 3.16
CA TRP A 159 2.54 4.53 4.03
C TRP A 159 3.50 3.49 3.45
N GLN A 160 4.31 2.94 4.31
CA GLN A 160 5.02 1.72 3.95
C GLN A 160 4.04 0.55 3.95
N THR A 161 3.92 -0.14 2.82
CA THR A 161 3.09 -1.33 2.65
C THR A 161 3.90 -2.49 2.11
N GLN A 162 3.40 -3.71 2.27
CA GLN A 162 4.11 -4.92 1.90
C GLN A 162 3.30 -5.75 0.91
N ASP A 163 3.94 -6.17 -0.17
CA ASP A 163 3.43 -7.21 -1.05
C ASP A 163 3.77 -8.55 -0.40
N ALA A 164 2.73 -9.25 0.10
CA ALA A 164 2.91 -10.39 1.00
C ALA A 164 1.78 -11.41 0.92
N VAL A 165 2.07 -12.62 1.39
CA VAL A 165 1.06 -13.57 1.89
C VAL A 165 1.15 -13.60 3.41
N ILE A 166 0.04 -13.27 4.06
CA ILE A 166 -0.06 -13.28 5.53
C ILE A 166 -1.20 -14.19 5.96
N VAL A 167 -0.90 -15.08 6.88
CA VAL A 167 -1.85 -15.94 7.57
C VAL A 167 -1.96 -15.47 9.01
N THR A 168 -3.17 -15.11 9.42
CA THR A 168 -3.47 -14.71 10.80
C THR A 168 -4.46 -15.71 11.40
N ASN A 169 -4.17 -16.23 12.59
CA ASN A 169 -5.03 -17.15 13.32
C ASN A 169 -5.28 -16.63 14.74
N THR A 170 -6.57 -16.66 15.15
CA THR A 170 -7.04 -16.22 16.47
C THR A 170 -7.74 -17.33 17.25
N SER A 171 -7.36 -18.59 17.03
CA SER A 171 -7.98 -19.75 17.69
C SER A 171 -7.66 -19.83 19.18
N PHE A 172 -6.53 -19.30 19.61
CA PHE A 172 -6.12 -19.30 21.00
C PHE A 172 -6.65 -18.06 21.71
N LYS A 173 -7.06 -18.24 22.97
CA LYS A 173 -7.56 -17.13 23.78
C LYS A 173 -6.47 -16.07 23.97
N ASP A 174 -6.82 -14.82 23.78
CA ASP A 174 -5.94 -13.65 23.99
C ASP A 174 -4.62 -13.72 23.18
N THR A 175 -4.58 -14.52 22.09
CA THR A 175 -3.40 -14.74 21.27
C THR A 175 -3.75 -14.63 19.79
N GLU A 176 -2.98 -13.82 19.06
CA GLU A 176 -2.98 -13.78 17.60
C GLU A 176 -1.64 -14.34 17.10
N ILE A 177 -1.72 -15.34 16.23
CA ILE A 177 -0.55 -15.90 15.55
C ILE A 177 -0.56 -15.36 14.13
N MET A 178 0.54 -14.72 13.74
CA MET A 178 0.75 -14.22 12.38
C MET A 178 1.99 -14.87 11.79
N VAL A 179 1.83 -15.44 10.59
CA VAL A 179 2.92 -16.02 9.80
C VAL A 179 2.78 -15.53 8.36
N GLY A 180 3.89 -15.22 7.70
CA GLY A 180 3.81 -14.76 6.33
C GLY A 180 5.13 -14.70 5.61
N TYR A 181 5.02 -14.40 4.32
CA TYR A 181 6.12 -14.20 3.41
C TYR A 181 5.94 -12.85 2.70
N ILE A 182 6.95 -11.99 2.80
CA ILE A 182 6.98 -10.67 2.16
C ILE A 182 7.98 -10.74 1.00
N TRP A 183 7.54 -10.38 -0.21
CA TRP A 183 8.43 -10.36 -1.39
C TRP A 183 8.78 -8.95 -1.86
N LYS A 184 8.04 -7.91 -1.40
CA LYS A 184 8.34 -6.53 -1.76
C LYS A 184 7.90 -5.58 -0.64
N ASN A 185 8.70 -4.54 -0.39
CA ASN A 185 8.31 -3.39 0.43
C ASN A 185 8.11 -2.17 -0.46
N ASN A 186 6.95 -1.56 -0.35
CA ASN A 186 6.67 -0.25 -0.92
C ASN A 186 7.05 0.77 0.15
N THR A 187 7.94 1.70 -0.18
CA THR A 187 8.56 2.58 0.81
C THR A 187 7.74 3.85 1.05
N ILE A 188 8.13 4.62 2.07
CA ILE A 188 7.55 5.94 2.34
C ILE A 188 7.91 7.00 1.30
N PHE A 189 8.79 6.69 0.35
CA PHE A 189 9.20 7.58 -0.75
C PHE A 189 8.42 7.32 -2.05
N GLY A 190 7.40 6.47 -2.02
CA GLY A 190 6.61 6.11 -3.17
C GLY A 190 7.14 4.88 -3.93
N THR A 191 6.46 4.53 -5.01
CA THR A 191 6.71 3.31 -5.80
C THR A 191 8.05 3.30 -6.52
N ASP A 192 8.62 4.46 -6.80
CA ASP A 192 9.89 4.59 -7.52
C ASP A 192 11.10 4.09 -6.71
N ARG A 193 10.95 4.00 -5.39
CA ARG A 193 11.95 3.45 -4.47
C ARG A 193 11.53 2.16 -3.77
N ASP A 194 10.65 1.44 -4.37
CA ASP A 194 10.26 0.12 -3.84
C ASP A 194 11.46 -0.83 -3.76
N MET A 195 11.53 -1.58 -2.68
CA MET A 195 12.61 -2.52 -2.44
C MET A 195 12.09 -3.96 -2.45
N GLU A 196 12.79 -4.83 -3.19
CA GLU A 196 12.59 -6.27 -2.99
C GLU A 196 12.96 -6.62 -1.54
N ALA A 197 12.05 -7.28 -0.84
CA ALA A 197 12.28 -7.67 0.53
C ALA A 197 13.26 -8.84 0.57
N PRO A 198 14.38 -8.75 1.30
CA PRO A 198 15.14 -9.93 1.63
C PRO A 198 14.25 -10.84 2.48
N ILE A 199 14.23 -12.11 2.13
CA ILE A 199 13.55 -13.15 2.88
C ILE A 199 14.31 -13.35 4.19
N PHE A 200 13.64 -13.16 5.31
CA PHE A 200 14.13 -13.53 6.63
C PHE A 200 13.33 -14.71 7.15
#